data_71a12e55fa170ecef0de41b0a95c97b1
#
_entry.id   71a12e55fa170ecef0de41b0a95c97b1
#
_cell.length_a   1.000
_cell.length_b   1.000
_cell.length_c   1.000
_cell.angle_alpha   90.00
_cell.angle_beta   90.00
_cell.angle_gamma   90.00
#
_symmetry.space_group_name_H-M   'P 1'
#
loop_
_entity.id
_entity.type
_entity.pdbx_description
1 polymer ?
#
loop_
_entity_poly.entity_id
_entity_poly.type
_entity_poly.pdbx_seq_one_letter_code
_entity_poly.pdbx_strand_id
1 'polypeptide(L)'
;IGEDRLLPVTVKTYQTAVDKISYEIRSLDAKRLIANADVTSYTENKGMISMELPIQNLLEENEEYLLVIQLESGDRMIYYYTRIIESQNSYVSECIDFVRQFNDTTFDSEKAASLSTYMEKTIGDNTTLQYVTLNNSLNQVSWAEFHGTRLTTPVPSVKEITPTYNVIVLDYVVTWVGQNGQSEYYNVEEYYRVRYTNTRMYLLNFERTMEEIFRGENDSISGNSILLGIRSKDVEYQTNESGKVVTFVQEGELWSYNQEANTLAKVFSFRGYEGVDDRENYGEHDIKIVNIDEAGSIDYI
;
A
#
# COMPACT_ATOMS: atom_id res chain seq x y z
N ILE A 1 -13.78 14.86 8.10
CA ILE A 1 -14.52 16.03 7.54
C ILE A 1 -14.34 17.17 8.52
N GLY A 2 -13.89 18.33 8.03
CA GLY A 2 -13.67 19.51 8.84
C GLY A 2 -14.96 20.29 9.17
N GLU A 3 -14.80 21.37 9.98
CA GLU A 3 -15.93 22.23 10.38
C GLU A 3 -16.61 22.93 9.19
N ASP A 4 -15.86 23.17 8.10
CA ASP A 4 -16.38 23.74 6.84
C ASP A 4 -17.22 22.76 6.03
N ARG A 5 -17.23 21.48 6.42
CA ARG A 5 -17.94 20.38 5.77
C ARG A 5 -17.60 20.22 4.28
N LEU A 6 -16.40 20.62 3.91
CA LEU A 6 -15.83 20.40 2.58
C LEU A 6 -14.82 19.25 2.66
N LEU A 7 -14.92 18.33 1.71
CA LEU A 7 -13.97 17.22 1.57
C LEU A 7 -13.12 17.48 0.32
N PRO A 8 -11.84 17.84 0.46
CA PRO A 8 -10.96 18.01 -0.68
C PRO A 8 -10.64 16.67 -1.32
N VAL A 9 -10.80 16.59 -2.62
CA VAL A 9 -10.51 15.39 -3.41
C VAL A 9 -9.65 15.79 -4.61
N THR A 10 -8.63 14.99 -4.88
CA THR A 10 -7.80 15.14 -6.08
C THR A 10 -7.84 13.83 -6.86
N VAL A 11 -8.08 13.94 -8.17
CA VAL A 11 -8.10 12.80 -9.11
C VAL A 11 -6.97 12.97 -10.11
N LYS A 12 -6.07 12.01 -10.19
CA LYS A 12 -5.05 11.92 -11.24
C LYS A 12 -5.65 11.14 -12.41
N THR A 13 -5.79 11.79 -13.57
CA THR A 13 -6.58 11.24 -14.68
C THR A 13 -5.80 10.27 -15.58
N TYR A 14 -4.47 10.26 -15.49
CA TYR A 14 -3.58 9.46 -16.35
C TYR A 14 -3.92 9.60 -17.85
N GLN A 15 -4.20 10.83 -18.28
CA GLN A 15 -4.61 11.18 -19.65
C GLN A 15 -6.00 10.67 -20.07
N THR A 16 -6.78 10.14 -19.14
CA THR A 16 -8.16 9.75 -19.38
C THR A 16 -9.03 11.02 -19.32
N ALA A 17 -9.85 11.26 -20.34
CA ALA A 17 -10.82 12.36 -20.29
C ALA A 17 -11.92 12.04 -19.28
N VAL A 18 -12.32 13.03 -18.49
CA VAL A 18 -13.43 12.93 -17.54
C VAL A 18 -14.52 13.88 -17.97
N ASP A 19 -15.68 13.34 -18.34
CA ASP A 19 -16.81 14.10 -18.87
C ASP A 19 -17.73 14.62 -17.77
N LYS A 20 -17.93 13.82 -16.73
CA LYS A 20 -18.76 14.16 -15.58
C LYS A 20 -18.22 13.53 -14.30
N ILE A 21 -18.41 14.23 -13.19
CA ILE A 21 -18.07 13.76 -11.84
C ILE A 21 -19.31 13.84 -10.97
N SER A 22 -19.59 12.78 -10.21
CA SER A 22 -20.62 12.78 -9.18
C SER A 22 -20.14 11.97 -7.97
N TYR A 23 -20.83 12.10 -6.86
CA TYR A 23 -20.53 11.31 -5.66
C TYR A 23 -21.80 10.88 -4.94
N GLU A 24 -21.68 9.79 -4.19
CA GLU A 24 -22.70 9.30 -3.28
C GLU A 24 -22.08 9.09 -1.90
N ILE A 25 -22.87 9.36 -0.86
CA ILE A 25 -22.58 8.97 0.51
C ILE A 25 -23.60 7.91 0.89
N ARG A 26 -23.11 6.77 1.35
CA ARG A 26 -23.94 5.61 1.73
C ARG A 26 -23.61 5.12 3.13
N SER A 27 -24.52 4.33 3.72
CA SER A 27 -24.17 3.50 4.86
C SER A 27 -23.00 2.58 4.50
N LEU A 28 -22.20 2.18 5.48
CA LEU A 28 -20.97 1.39 5.25
C LEU A 28 -21.28 0.04 4.54
N ASP A 29 -22.45 -0.54 4.75
CA ASP A 29 -22.94 -1.74 4.04
C ASP A 29 -23.50 -1.45 2.63
N ALA A 30 -23.34 -0.21 2.14
CA ALA A 30 -23.81 0.31 0.85
C ALA A 30 -25.32 0.28 0.59
N LYS A 31 -26.16 -0.18 1.55
CA LYS A 31 -27.59 -0.38 1.31
C LYS A 31 -28.40 0.92 1.32
N ARG A 32 -28.04 1.87 2.17
CA ARG A 32 -28.76 3.13 2.32
C ARG A 32 -28.01 4.28 1.68
N LEU A 33 -28.64 4.93 0.70
CA LEU A 33 -28.17 6.20 0.15
C LEU A 33 -28.50 7.31 1.16
N ILE A 34 -27.50 8.11 1.51
CA ILE A 34 -27.63 9.25 2.45
C ILE A 34 -27.63 10.56 1.68
N ALA A 35 -26.71 10.69 0.72
CA ALA A 35 -26.61 11.86 -0.14
C ALA A 35 -26.04 11.47 -1.51
N ASN A 36 -26.38 12.25 -2.52
CA ASN A 36 -25.73 12.23 -3.82
C ASN A 36 -25.72 13.62 -4.42
N ALA A 37 -24.70 13.94 -5.22
CA ALA A 37 -24.61 15.19 -5.94
C ALA A 37 -23.67 15.08 -7.15
N ASP A 38 -23.97 15.89 -8.17
CA ASP A 38 -23.03 16.17 -9.27
C ASP A 38 -21.99 17.21 -8.83
N VAL A 39 -20.75 17.00 -9.22
CA VAL A 39 -19.68 17.98 -9.00
C VAL A 39 -19.64 18.94 -10.19
N THR A 40 -20.08 20.16 -9.96
CA THR A 40 -20.17 21.21 -11.01
C THR A 40 -19.01 22.19 -11.01
N SER A 41 -18.18 22.17 -9.96
CA SER A 41 -17.03 23.07 -9.81
C SER A 41 -15.79 22.27 -9.44
N TYR A 42 -14.80 22.31 -10.32
CA TYR A 42 -13.48 21.73 -10.10
C TYR A 42 -12.44 22.45 -10.96
N THR A 43 -11.17 22.27 -10.64
CA THR A 43 -10.06 22.74 -11.46
C THR A 43 -9.32 21.58 -12.07
N GLU A 44 -8.93 21.70 -13.32
CA GLU A 44 -8.09 20.71 -14.00
C GLU A 44 -6.77 21.36 -14.40
N ASN A 45 -5.66 20.71 -14.01
CA ASN A 45 -4.33 21.15 -14.37
C ASN A 45 -3.40 19.95 -14.53
N LYS A 46 -2.78 19.80 -15.70
CA LYS A 46 -1.80 18.75 -16.02
C LYS A 46 -2.28 17.34 -15.68
N GLY A 47 -3.53 17.01 -15.97
CA GLY A 47 -4.08 15.70 -15.67
C GLY A 47 -4.42 15.47 -14.19
N MET A 48 -4.50 16.54 -13.41
CA MET A 48 -4.98 16.53 -12.03
C MET A 48 -6.28 17.31 -11.94
N ILE A 49 -7.34 16.68 -11.48
CA ILE A 49 -8.62 17.33 -11.15
C ILE A 49 -8.65 17.53 -9.64
N SER A 50 -8.84 18.77 -9.21
CA SER A 50 -8.99 19.11 -7.78
C SER A 50 -10.38 19.70 -7.54
N MET A 51 -11.07 19.18 -6.55
CA MET A 51 -12.44 19.56 -6.19
C MET A 51 -12.65 19.52 -4.69
N GLU A 52 -13.68 20.21 -4.24
CA GLU A 52 -14.18 20.14 -2.85
C GLU A 52 -15.61 19.58 -2.88
N LEU A 53 -15.82 18.48 -2.19
CA LEU A 53 -17.15 17.84 -2.09
C LEU A 53 -17.88 18.41 -0.87
N PRO A 54 -19.00 19.14 -1.05
CA PRO A 54 -19.78 19.63 0.07
C PRO A 54 -20.59 18.49 0.71
N ILE A 55 -20.33 18.26 1.98
CA ILE A 55 -21.04 17.24 2.78
C ILE A 55 -22.19 17.94 3.54
N GLN A 56 -23.29 18.18 2.87
CA GLN A 56 -24.40 18.97 3.41
C GLN A 56 -25.23 18.23 4.45
N ASN A 57 -25.32 16.90 4.36
CA ASN A 57 -26.13 16.11 5.27
C ASN A 57 -25.42 15.93 6.61
N LEU A 58 -26.22 15.86 7.68
CA LEU A 58 -25.73 15.53 9.01
C LEU A 58 -25.29 14.06 9.01
N LEU A 59 -24.00 13.86 9.22
CA LEU A 59 -23.43 12.57 9.54
C LEU A 59 -23.39 12.44 11.08
N GLU A 60 -23.48 11.21 11.57
CA GLU A 60 -23.31 10.95 13.00
C GLU A 60 -21.83 11.02 13.33
N GLU A 61 -21.49 11.74 14.41
CA GLU A 61 -20.11 11.92 14.83
C GLU A 61 -19.47 10.58 15.18
N ASN A 62 -18.24 10.36 14.68
CA ASN A 62 -17.45 9.13 14.85
C ASN A 62 -18.06 7.87 14.19
N GLU A 63 -19.05 8.03 13.34
CA GLU A 63 -19.55 6.94 12.49
C GLU A 63 -18.93 6.99 11.09
N GLU A 64 -18.60 5.82 10.56
CA GLU A 64 -18.03 5.69 9.22
C GLU A 64 -19.11 5.56 8.14
N TYR A 65 -18.91 6.22 7.02
CA TYR A 65 -19.76 6.18 5.85
C TYR A 65 -18.95 5.82 4.61
N LEU A 66 -19.58 5.16 3.65
CA LEU A 66 -19.02 4.89 2.35
C LEU A 66 -19.19 6.12 1.45
N LEU A 67 -18.09 6.66 0.95
CA LEU A 67 -18.07 7.62 -0.14
C LEU A 67 -17.77 6.88 -1.45
N VAL A 68 -18.65 7.07 -2.44
CA VAL A 68 -18.49 6.56 -3.80
C VAL A 68 -18.28 7.75 -4.72
N ILE A 69 -17.14 7.87 -5.37
CA ILE A 69 -16.88 8.87 -6.40
C ILE A 69 -17.07 8.19 -7.75
N GLN A 70 -17.83 8.82 -8.63
CA GLN A 70 -18.20 8.31 -9.94
C GLN A 70 -17.66 9.25 -11.01
N LEU A 71 -16.91 8.71 -11.96
CA LEU A 71 -16.35 9.44 -13.10
C LEU A 71 -16.90 8.85 -14.39
N GLU A 72 -17.54 9.67 -15.21
CA GLU A 72 -17.94 9.30 -16.57
C GLU A 72 -16.79 9.63 -17.53
N SER A 73 -16.44 8.68 -18.39
CA SER A 73 -15.41 8.82 -19.42
C SER A 73 -15.88 8.11 -20.70
N GLY A 74 -16.44 8.86 -21.65
CA GLY A 74 -17.13 8.28 -22.80
C GLY A 74 -18.24 7.34 -22.37
N ASP A 75 -18.22 6.12 -22.83
CA ASP A 75 -19.22 5.08 -22.48
C ASP A 75 -18.87 4.31 -21.20
N ARG A 76 -17.86 4.74 -20.45
CA ARG A 76 -17.40 4.05 -19.24
C ARG A 76 -17.78 4.84 -17.98
N MET A 77 -18.16 4.09 -16.93
CA MET A 77 -18.30 4.60 -15.58
C MET A 77 -17.20 4.01 -14.71
N ILE A 78 -16.43 4.88 -14.05
CA ILE A 78 -15.34 4.51 -13.15
C ILE A 78 -15.77 4.85 -11.73
N TYR A 79 -15.62 3.92 -10.81
CA TYR A 79 -16.02 4.06 -9.41
C TYR A 79 -14.80 3.99 -8.51
N TYR A 80 -14.71 4.93 -7.57
CA TYR A 80 -13.78 4.88 -6.45
C TYR A 80 -14.53 4.84 -5.14
N TYR A 81 -14.06 4.02 -4.23
CA TYR A 81 -14.69 3.77 -2.94
C TYR A 81 -13.73 4.14 -1.82
N THR A 82 -14.19 4.91 -0.87
CA THR A 82 -13.43 5.21 0.34
C THR A 82 -14.38 5.41 1.52
N ARG A 83 -13.84 5.41 2.72
CA ARG A 83 -14.61 5.73 3.93
C ARG A 83 -14.42 7.19 4.29
N ILE A 84 -15.45 7.79 4.82
CA ILE A 84 -15.43 9.12 5.41
C ILE A 84 -16.00 9.06 6.81
N ILE A 85 -15.51 9.93 7.66
CA ILE A 85 -15.94 10.07 9.04
C ILE A 85 -16.00 11.54 9.42
N GLU A 86 -17.01 11.93 10.17
CA GLU A 86 -17.04 13.22 10.87
C GLU A 86 -16.53 13.00 12.28
N SER A 87 -15.36 13.56 12.62
CA SER A 87 -14.77 13.40 13.93
C SER A 87 -14.11 14.70 14.36
N GLN A 88 -14.49 15.19 15.52
CA GLN A 88 -13.87 16.36 16.14
C GLN A 88 -12.59 15.92 16.88
N ASN A 89 -11.57 16.78 16.82
CA ASN A 89 -10.30 16.56 17.54
C ASN A 89 -9.60 15.22 17.19
N SER A 90 -9.79 14.72 15.97
CA SER A 90 -9.12 13.49 15.50
C SER A 90 -7.63 13.70 15.22
N TYR A 91 -7.20 14.96 15.00
CA TYR A 91 -5.80 15.35 14.77
C TYR A 91 -5.11 14.50 13.70
N VAL A 92 -5.84 14.11 12.65
CA VAL A 92 -5.35 13.22 11.58
C VAL A 92 -4.16 13.85 10.85
N SER A 93 -4.22 15.16 10.57
CA SER A 93 -3.14 15.86 9.87
C SER A 93 -1.84 15.81 10.65
N GLU A 94 -1.90 16.10 11.95
CA GLU A 94 -0.73 16.03 12.84
C GLU A 94 -0.17 14.60 12.96
N CYS A 95 -1.06 13.60 12.96
CA CYS A 95 -0.65 12.20 12.96
C CYS A 95 0.02 11.80 11.64
N ILE A 96 -0.49 12.24 10.49
CA ILE A 96 0.12 12.01 9.17
C ILE A 96 1.50 12.66 9.11
N ASP A 97 1.62 13.90 9.52
CA ASP A 97 2.89 14.63 9.53
C ASP A 97 3.93 13.96 10.42
N PHE A 98 3.50 13.47 11.58
CA PHE A 98 4.36 12.69 12.47
C PHE A 98 4.85 11.40 11.81
N VAL A 99 3.95 10.64 11.19
CA VAL A 99 4.30 9.37 10.54
C VAL A 99 5.29 9.60 9.40
N ARG A 100 5.09 10.63 8.57
CA ARG A 100 6.04 11.02 7.53
C ARG A 100 7.40 11.38 8.11
N GLN A 101 7.42 12.23 9.13
CA GLN A 101 8.66 12.64 9.80
C GLN A 101 9.37 11.46 10.47
N PHE A 102 8.62 10.55 11.11
CA PHE A 102 9.19 9.34 11.70
C PHE A 102 9.85 8.48 10.64
N ASN A 103 9.15 8.16 9.54
CA ASN A 103 9.70 7.39 8.43
C ASN A 103 10.96 8.07 7.84
N ASP A 104 10.91 9.38 7.54
CA ASP A 104 12.10 10.10 7.04
C ASP A 104 13.27 10.05 8.03
N THR A 105 12.99 10.14 9.33
CA THR A 105 14.01 10.08 10.39
C THR A 105 14.65 8.69 10.48
N THR A 106 13.92 7.61 10.15
CA THR A 106 14.52 6.26 10.16
C THR A 106 15.64 6.11 9.12
N PHE A 107 15.62 6.87 8.04
CA PHE A 107 16.65 6.89 6.99
C PHE A 107 17.76 7.94 7.23
N ASP A 108 17.67 8.74 8.28
CA ASP A 108 18.63 9.79 8.61
C ASP A 108 19.45 9.39 9.84
N SER A 109 20.67 8.89 9.62
CA SER A 109 21.53 8.39 10.68
C SER A 109 21.89 9.45 11.75
N GLU A 110 21.91 10.75 11.39
CA GLU A 110 22.22 11.83 12.32
C GLU A 110 21.04 12.13 13.25
N LYS A 111 19.82 11.97 12.76
CA LYS A 111 18.59 12.24 13.51
C LYS A 111 18.00 11.01 14.18
N ALA A 112 18.39 9.81 13.76
CA ALA A 112 17.82 8.55 14.23
C ALA A 112 17.81 8.41 15.77
N ALA A 113 18.81 8.96 16.46
CA ALA A 113 18.86 8.93 17.93
C ALA A 113 17.61 9.54 18.60
N SER A 114 16.94 10.49 17.95
CA SER A 114 15.70 11.11 18.46
C SER A 114 14.53 10.14 18.55
N LEU A 115 14.53 9.07 17.74
CA LEU A 115 13.49 8.03 17.74
C LEU A 115 13.46 7.24 19.05
N SER A 116 14.56 7.23 19.81
CA SER A 116 14.64 6.53 21.10
C SER A 116 13.55 6.95 22.11
N THR A 117 13.00 8.15 21.95
CA THR A 117 11.90 8.64 22.81
C THR A 117 10.58 7.90 22.60
N TYR A 118 10.44 7.22 21.48
CA TYR A 118 9.25 6.44 21.09
C TYR A 118 9.46 4.94 21.27
N MET A 119 10.69 4.50 21.53
CA MET A 119 11.05 3.10 21.64
C MET A 119 10.66 2.53 23.00
N GLU A 120 10.31 1.24 23.03
CA GLU A 120 10.12 0.52 24.27
C GLU A 120 11.48 0.25 24.96
N LYS A 121 11.46 0.17 26.29
CA LYS A 121 12.70 -0.05 27.08
C LYS A 121 13.19 -1.49 27.01
N THR A 122 12.28 -2.43 26.76
CA THR A 122 12.61 -3.86 26.68
C THR A 122 12.86 -4.20 25.22
N ILE A 123 14.08 -4.63 24.91
CA ILE A 123 14.46 -5.06 23.56
C ILE A 123 14.01 -6.52 23.40
N GLY A 124 13.28 -6.80 22.32
CA GLY A 124 12.88 -8.14 21.92
C GLY A 124 14.06 -8.94 21.32
N ASP A 125 13.90 -10.25 21.26
CA ASP A 125 14.93 -11.16 20.77
C ASP A 125 15.09 -11.18 19.24
N ASN A 126 14.21 -10.50 18.50
CA ASN A 126 14.27 -10.42 17.04
C ASN A 126 15.46 -9.56 16.60
N THR A 127 16.34 -10.14 15.76
CA THR A 127 17.54 -9.48 15.23
C THR A 127 17.48 -9.20 13.73
N THR A 128 16.34 -9.49 13.07
CA THR A 128 16.18 -9.29 11.62
C THR A 128 15.52 -7.95 11.30
N LEU A 129 15.69 -7.46 10.06
CA LEU A 129 14.95 -6.30 9.55
C LEU A 129 13.59 -6.64 8.93
N GLN A 130 13.29 -7.91 8.87
CA GLN A 130 12.11 -8.47 8.24
C GLN A 130 10.80 -8.08 8.92
N TYR A 131 10.83 -8.10 10.24
CA TYR A 131 9.74 -7.67 11.08
C TYR A 131 10.32 -6.86 12.23
N VAL A 132 10.01 -5.59 12.26
CA VAL A 132 10.54 -4.63 13.24
C VAL A 132 9.38 -3.96 13.95
N THR A 133 9.51 -3.82 15.27
CA THR A 133 8.51 -3.19 16.14
C THR A 133 9.19 -2.19 17.09
N LEU A 134 8.43 -1.52 17.93
CA LEU A 134 8.96 -0.65 19.00
C LEU A 134 9.86 -1.38 20.01
N ASN A 135 9.78 -2.71 20.08
CA ASN A 135 10.59 -3.54 20.97
C ASN A 135 11.95 -3.93 20.36
N ASN A 136 12.21 -3.55 19.10
CA ASN A 136 13.49 -3.80 18.47
C ASN A 136 14.52 -2.73 18.84
N SER A 137 15.79 -2.98 18.54
CA SER A 137 16.85 -2.01 18.76
C SER A 137 16.65 -0.75 17.89
N LEU A 138 17.16 0.38 18.36
CA LEU A 138 17.16 1.61 17.57
C LEU A 138 17.82 1.41 16.20
N ASN A 139 18.90 0.63 16.15
CA ASN A 139 19.57 0.30 14.89
C ASN A 139 18.62 -0.38 13.89
N GLN A 140 17.79 -1.33 14.33
CA GLN A 140 16.85 -2.00 13.44
C GLN A 140 15.75 -1.05 12.98
N VAL A 141 15.20 -0.23 13.88
CA VAL A 141 14.17 0.76 13.53
C VAL A 141 14.72 1.80 12.55
N SER A 142 15.97 2.23 12.73
CA SER A 142 16.60 3.29 11.92
C SER A 142 17.38 2.79 10.70
N TRP A 143 17.23 1.54 10.28
CA TRP A 143 17.95 0.99 9.11
C TRP A 143 19.48 1.04 9.21
N ALA A 144 20.07 1.16 10.40
CA ALA A 144 21.50 1.48 10.57
C ALA A 144 22.47 0.49 9.92
N GLU A 145 22.05 -0.78 9.77
CA GLU A 145 22.85 -1.81 9.11
C GLU A 145 22.42 -2.08 7.66
N PHE A 146 21.31 -1.49 7.26
CA PHE A 146 20.77 -1.59 5.91
C PHE A 146 21.10 -0.29 5.16
N HIS A 147 22.17 -0.30 4.38
CA HIS A 147 22.56 0.86 3.57
C HIS A 147 21.74 0.99 2.29
N GLY A 148 20.45 0.63 2.37
CA GLY A 148 19.53 0.72 1.25
C GLY A 148 19.00 2.13 1.03
N THR A 149 18.36 2.30 -0.11
CA THR A 149 17.76 3.56 -0.53
C THR A 149 16.26 3.36 -0.73
N ARG A 150 15.46 4.29 -0.23
CA ARG A 150 14.03 4.34 -0.52
C ARG A 150 13.83 4.71 -2.00
N LEU A 151 13.20 3.81 -2.76
CA LEU A 151 13.00 3.96 -4.20
C LEU A 151 11.72 4.72 -4.53
N THR A 152 10.64 4.43 -3.80
CA THR A 152 9.36 5.11 -3.95
C THR A 152 9.06 6.00 -2.76
N THR A 153 8.34 7.10 -2.99
CA THR A 153 7.90 7.98 -1.89
C THR A 153 6.68 7.37 -1.21
N PRO A 154 6.71 7.10 0.10
CA PRO A 154 5.56 6.53 0.80
C PRO A 154 4.39 7.51 0.83
N VAL A 155 3.20 7.02 0.49
CA VAL A 155 1.95 7.76 0.56
C VAL A 155 1.16 7.26 1.77
N PRO A 156 0.89 8.11 2.80
CA PRO A 156 0.13 7.70 3.96
C PRO A 156 -1.29 7.29 3.61
N SER A 157 -1.68 6.09 4.01
CA SER A 157 -3.03 5.55 3.94
C SER A 157 -3.64 5.52 5.35
N VAL A 158 -4.67 6.32 5.58
CA VAL A 158 -5.37 6.33 6.87
C VAL A 158 -6.35 5.17 6.90
N LYS A 159 -6.10 4.20 7.78
CA LYS A 159 -6.92 2.98 7.90
C LYS A 159 -8.01 3.12 8.96
N GLU A 160 -7.76 3.89 10.02
CA GLU A 160 -8.73 4.08 11.11
C GLU A 160 -8.59 5.48 11.71
N ILE A 161 -9.70 6.11 11.99
CA ILE A 161 -9.79 7.38 12.72
C ILE A 161 -10.70 7.17 13.92
N THR A 162 -10.18 7.40 15.12
CA THR A 162 -10.96 7.34 16.36
C THR A 162 -10.76 8.61 17.19
N PRO A 163 -11.60 8.86 18.18
CA PRO A 163 -11.39 9.98 19.10
C PRO A 163 -10.10 9.90 19.92
N THR A 164 -9.44 8.74 19.96
CA THR A 164 -8.31 8.47 20.86
C THR A 164 -7.01 8.10 20.15
N TYR A 165 -7.06 7.66 18.90
CA TYR A 165 -5.90 7.32 18.09
C TYR A 165 -6.26 7.28 16.61
N ASN A 166 -5.26 7.32 15.76
CA ASN A 166 -5.36 7.07 14.33
C ASN A 166 -4.45 5.91 13.93
N VAL A 167 -4.87 5.15 12.91
CA VAL A 167 -4.06 4.11 12.28
C VAL A 167 -3.68 4.57 10.87
N ILE A 168 -2.38 4.59 10.61
CA ILE A 168 -1.81 5.01 9.33
C ILE A 168 -0.83 3.93 8.86
N VAL A 169 -0.90 3.62 7.58
CA VAL A 169 0.00 2.66 6.92
C VAL A 169 0.78 3.39 5.84
N LEU A 170 2.05 3.06 5.72
CA LEU A 170 2.92 3.48 4.62
C LEU A 170 3.37 2.26 3.84
N ASP A 171 3.25 2.32 2.51
CA ASP A 171 3.77 1.33 1.58
C ASP A 171 4.82 1.97 0.69
N TYR A 172 5.98 1.34 0.56
CA TYR A 172 7.06 1.82 -0.30
C TYR A 172 8.08 0.73 -0.63
N VAL A 173 8.89 0.99 -1.63
CA VAL A 173 9.95 0.08 -2.06
C VAL A 173 11.31 0.63 -1.63
N VAL A 174 12.16 -0.25 -1.09
CA VAL A 174 13.57 0.02 -0.85
C VAL A 174 14.44 -0.85 -1.76
N THR A 175 15.63 -0.35 -2.10
CA THR A 175 16.64 -1.09 -2.84
C THR A 175 17.92 -1.18 -2.06
N TRP A 176 18.59 -2.29 -2.20
CA TRP A 176 19.87 -2.61 -1.57
C TRP A 176 20.81 -3.24 -2.60
N VAL A 177 22.10 -3.07 -2.43
CA VAL A 177 23.09 -3.83 -3.19
C VAL A 177 23.56 -4.99 -2.33
N GLY A 178 23.15 -6.20 -2.70
CA GLY A 178 23.49 -7.43 -1.99
C GLY A 178 25.00 -7.73 -2.02
N GLN A 179 25.41 -8.73 -1.26
CA GLN A 179 26.81 -9.15 -1.17
C GLN A 179 27.37 -9.66 -2.51
N ASN A 180 26.51 -10.14 -3.39
CA ASN A 180 26.83 -10.57 -4.77
C ASN A 180 27.00 -9.40 -5.74
N GLY A 181 26.77 -8.15 -5.31
CA GLY A 181 26.84 -6.94 -6.12
C GLY A 181 25.59 -6.69 -6.98
N GLN A 182 24.53 -7.50 -6.82
CA GLN A 182 23.27 -7.30 -7.49
C GLN A 182 22.34 -6.41 -6.66
N SER A 183 21.45 -5.68 -7.35
CA SER A 183 20.43 -4.87 -6.67
C SER A 183 19.26 -5.76 -6.27
N GLU A 184 18.96 -5.76 -5.00
CA GLU A 184 17.79 -6.40 -4.40
C GLU A 184 16.74 -5.31 -4.13
N TYR A 185 15.47 -5.69 -4.21
CA TYR A 185 14.34 -4.79 -4.03
C TYR A 185 13.39 -5.41 -3.02
N TYR A 186 12.85 -4.56 -2.14
CA TYR A 186 11.99 -5.02 -1.07
C TYR A 186 10.75 -4.14 -0.97
N ASN A 187 9.57 -4.77 -0.88
CA ASN A 187 8.35 -4.11 -0.42
C ASN A 187 8.44 -3.92 1.08
N VAL A 188 8.11 -2.72 1.51
CA VAL A 188 8.06 -2.35 2.92
C VAL A 188 6.68 -1.83 3.24
N GLU A 189 6.03 -2.43 4.22
CA GLU A 189 4.84 -1.90 4.85
C GLU A 189 5.17 -1.45 6.26
N GLU A 190 4.76 -0.25 6.63
CA GLU A 190 4.86 0.27 7.99
C GLU A 190 3.47 0.59 8.52
N TYR A 191 3.13 -0.02 9.64
CA TYR A 191 1.91 0.23 10.39
C TYR A 191 2.19 1.12 11.59
N TYR A 192 1.39 2.19 11.74
CA TYR A 192 1.47 3.14 12.82
C TYR A 192 0.14 3.27 13.52
N ARG A 193 0.10 3.07 14.85
CA ARG A 193 -0.99 3.53 15.71
C ARG A 193 -0.49 4.72 16.49
N VAL A 194 -1.07 5.88 16.23
CA VAL A 194 -0.61 7.16 16.81
C VAL A 194 -1.74 7.89 17.50
N ARG A 195 -1.38 8.63 18.54
CA ARG A 195 -2.29 9.50 19.28
C ARG A 195 -1.64 10.86 19.48
N TYR A 196 -2.32 11.91 19.09
CA TYR A 196 -1.96 13.26 19.44
C TYR A 196 -2.84 13.77 20.58
N THR A 197 -2.23 14.37 21.57
CA THR A 197 -2.89 15.25 22.53
C THR A 197 -2.41 16.66 22.23
N ASN A 198 -3.19 17.70 22.53
CA ASN A 198 -2.85 19.09 22.18
C ASN A 198 -1.41 19.54 22.50
N THR A 199 -0.63 18.70 23.15
CA THR A 199 0.74 19.00 23.60
C THR A 199 1.77 17.97 23.22
N ARG A 200 1.36 16.73 22.85
CA ARG A 200 2.32 15.63 22.63
C ARG A 200 1.79 14.58 21.69
N MET A 201 2.68 14.09 20.81
CA MET A 201 2.48 12.89 20.01
C MET A 201 2.92 11.65 20.77
N TYR A 202 2.11 10.59 20.68
CA TYR A 202 2.41 9.27 21.21
C TYR A 202 2.38 8.26 20.10
N LEU A 203 3.45 7.51 19.93
CA LEU A 203 3.49 6.32 19.09
C LEU A 203 3.06 5.13 19.96
N LEU A 204 1.86 4.64 19.72
CA LEU A 204 1.26 3.56 20.52
C LEU A 204 1.64 2.19 20.00
N ASN A 205 1.82 2.05 18.69
CA ASN A 205 2.36 0.87 18.05
C ASN A 205 3.07 1.26 16.76
N PHE A 206 4.10 0.51 16.41
CA PHE A 206 4.82 0.57 15.16
C PHE A 206 5.21 -0.86 14.77
N GLU A 207 4.92 -1.22 13.56
CA GLU A 207 5.33 -2.47 12.95
C GLU A 207 5.84 -2.17 11.54
N ARG A 208 6.93 -2.79 11.15
CA ARG A 208 7.46 -2.74 9.80
C ARG A 208 7.73 -4.14 9.31
N THR A 209 7.16 -4.50 8.19
CA THR A 209 7.48 -5.70 7.44
C THR A 209 8.30 -5.37 6.21
N MET A 210 9.18 -6.25 5.82
CA MET A 210 10.00 -6.12 4.63
C MET A 210 10.09 -7.47 3.92
N GLU A 211 9.67 -7.50 2.66
CA GLU A 211 9.68 -8.70 1.81
C GLU A 211 10.42 -8.44 0.50
N GLU A 212 11.26 -9.39 0.12
CA GLU A 212 12.01 -9.29 -1.13
C GLU A 212 11.07 -9.43 -2.34
N ILE A 213 11.21 -8.53 -3.30
CA ILE A 213 10.47 -8.58 -4.56
C ILE A 213 11.12 -9.61 -5.46
N PHE A 214 10.37 -10.67 -5.77
CA PHE A 214 10.81 -11.71 -6.70
C PHE A 214 10.94 -11.15 -8.13
N ARG A 215 12.10 -11.36 -8.76
CA ARG A 215 12.40 -10.83 -10.09
C ARG A 215 12.59 -11.89 -11.15
N GLY A 216 12.59 -13.16 -10.76
CA GLY A 216 12.75 -14.28 -11.68
C GLY A 216 14.13 -14.32 -12.35
N GLU A 217 15.17 -13.84 -11.67
CA GLU A 217 16.54 -13.87 -12.17
C GLU A 217 17.12 -15.30 -12.18
N ASN A 218 18.17 -15.54 -12.96
CA ASN A 218 18.70 -16.90 -13.14
C ASN A 218 19.21 -17.56 -11.87
N ASP A 219 19.64 -16.79 -10.88
CA ASP A 219 20.08 -17.28 -9.57
C ASP A 219 18.91 -17.72 -8.68
N SER A 220 17.68 -17.33 -9.00
CA SER A 220 16.47 -17.82 -8.35
C SER A 220 16.20 -19.31 -8.63
N ILE A 221 16.82 -19.89 -9.66
CA ILE A 221 16.61 -21.27 -10.06
C ILE A 221 17.82 -22.11 -9.63
N SER A 222 17.59 -23.12 -8.79
CA SER A 222 18.62 -24.07 -8.34
C SER A 222 18.13 -25.51 -8.52
N GLY A 223 18.70 -26.23 -9.49
CA GLY A 223 18.26 -27.57 -9.86
C GLY A 223 16.80 -27.56 -10.32
N ASN A 224 15.92 -28.25 -9.61
CA ASN A 224 14.48 -28.30 -9.87
C ASN A 224 13.66 -27.43 -8.90
N SER A 225 14.29 -26.46 -8.26
CA SER A 225 13.67 -25.60 -7.25
C SER A 225 13.81 -24.14 -7.63
N ILE A 226 12.80 -23.34 -7.25
CA ILE A 226 12.83 -21.90 -7.36
C ILE A 226 12.86 -21.31 -5.96
N LEU A 227 13.79 -20.38 -5.73
CA LEU A 227 13.83 -19.56 -4.53
C LEU A 227 12.96 -18.33 -4.75
N LEU A 228 11.84 -18.24 -4.05
CA LEU A 228 10.89 -17.14 -4.20
C LEU A 228 11.18 -15.95 -3.28
N GLY A 229 12.13 -16.07 -2.34
CA GLY A 229 12.41 -15.02 -1.35
C GLY A 229 11.31 -14.80 -0.31
N ILE A 230 10.22 -15.58 -0.38
CA ILE A 230 9.05 -15.43 0.47
C ILE A 230 9.24 -16.00 1.87
N ARG A 231 8.39 -15.55 2.78
CA ARG A 231 8.38 -15.97 4.20
C ARG A 231 7.05 -16.53 4.66
N SER A 232 5.97 -16.24 3.92
CA SER A 232 4.67 -16.85 4.10
C SER A 232 4.61 -18.18 3.36
N LYS A 233 3.85 -19.14 3.91
CA LYS A 233 3.49 -20.37 3.21
C LYS A 233 2.27 -20.18 2.29
N ASP A 234 1.64 -19.02 2.38
CA ASP A 234 0.39 -18.67 1.69
C ASP A 234 0.65 -18.10 0.30
N VAL A 235 1.48 -18.81 -0.48
CA VAL A 235 1.66 -18.49 -1.90
C VAL A 235 0.59 -19.17 -2.70
N GLU A 236 -0.16 -18.45 -3.50
CA GLU A 236 -1.07 -19.03 -4.46
C GLU A 236 -0.28 -19.68 -5.58
N TYR A 237 -0.43 -20.99 -5.73
CA TYR A 237 0.18 -21.73 -6.83
C TYR A 237 -0.71 -22.86 -7.31
N GLN A 238 -0.56 -23.22 -8.57
CA GLN A 238 -1.16 -24.41 -9.16
C GLN A 238 -0.16 -25.13 -10.07
N THR A 239 -0.40 -26.41 -10.32
CA THR A 239 0.38 -27.22 -11.25
C THR A 239 -0.54 -27.85 -12.28
N ASN A 240 -0.02 -28.13 -13.48
CA ASN A 240 -0.71 -29.01 -14.41
C ASN A 240 -0.75 -30.45 -13.89
N GLU A 241 -1.53 -31.35 -14.50
CA GLU A 241 -1.70 -32.74 -14.01
C GLU A 241 -0.37 -33.51 -13.93
N SER A 242 0.54 -33.29 -14.87
CA SER A 242 1.87 -33.92 -14.87
C SER A 242 2.84 -33.34 -13.84
N GLY A 243 2.52 -32.20 -13.22
CA GLY A 243 3.39 -31.48 -12.28
C GLY A 243 4.62 -30.82 -12.92
N LYS A 244 4.71 -30.77 -14.26
CA LYS A 244 5.85 -30.22 -14.99
C LYS A 244 5.81 -28.70 -15.12
N VAL A 245 4.61 -28.11 -15.07
CA VAL A 245 4.40 -26.66 -15.10
C VAL A 245 3.82 -26.24 -13.77
N VAL A 246 4.49 -25.30 -13.13
CA VAL A 246 4.06 -24.68 -11.88
C VAL A 246 3.79 -23.21 -12.14
N THR A 247 2.59 -22.75 -11.84
CA THR A 247 2.22 -21.34 -11.92
C THR A 247 1.97 -20.81 -10.51
N PHE A 248 2.48 -19.65 -10.21
CA PHE A 248 2.39 -19.04 -8.87
C PHE A 248 2.25 -17.53 -8.97
N VAL A 249 1.67 -16.95 -7.92
CA VAL A 249 1.55 -15.49 -7.76
C VAL A 249 2.56 -15.03 -6.74
N GLN A 250 3.35 -14.02 -7.09
CA GLN A 250 4.31 -13.40 -6.21
C GLN A 250 4.28 -11.89 -6.39
N GLU A 251 4.04 -11.15 -5.30
CA GLU A 251 4.02 -9.68 -5.29
C GLU A 251 3.10 -9.05 -6.37
N GLY A 252 1.89 -9.60 -6.56
CA GLY A 252 0.95 -9.14 -7.59
C GLY A 252 1.39 -9.44 -9.03
N GLU A 253 2.30 -10.38 -9.21
CA GLU A 253 2.76 -10.84 -10.52
C GLU A 253 2.50 -12.34 -10.70
N LEU A 254 2.07 -12.73 -11.89
CA LEU A 254 1.82 -14.12 -12.27
C LEU A 254 3.03 -14.69 -13.01
N TRP A 255 3.57 -15.76 -12.46
CA TRP A 255 4.75 -16.45 -12.98
C TRP A 255 4.42 -17.90 -13.37
N SER A 256 5.10 -18.42 -14.38
CA SER A 256 5.03 -19.81 -14.78
C SER A 256 6.44 -20.39 -14.92
N TYR A 257 6.66 -21.53 -14.27
CA TYR A 257 7.90 -22.30 -14.33
C TYR A 257 7.67 -23.65 -14.98
N ASN A 258 8.39 -23.92 -16.06
CA ASN A 258 8.43 -25.21 -16.72
C ASN A 258 9.66 -25.97 -16.24
N GLN A 259 9.47 -27.04 -15.45
CA GLN A 259 10.55 -27.83 -14.88
C GLN A 259 11.35 -28.60 -15.92
N GLU A 260 10.70 -29.08 -17.01
CA GLU A 260 11.35 -29.86 -18.04
C GLU A 260 12.25 -29.00 -18.92
N ALA A 261 11.78 -27.81 -19.29
CA ALA A 261 12.55 -26.85 -20.04
C ALA A 261 13.50 -26.02 -19.17
N ASN A 262 13.34 -26.08 -17.84
CA ASN A 262 14.01 -25.23 -16.85
C ASN A 262 13.90 -23.74 -17.19
N THR A 263 12.69 -23.29 -17.53
CA THR A 263 12.40 -21.93 -17.92
C THR A 263 11.37 -21.30 -17.02
N LEU A 264 11.62 -20.06 -16.65
CA LEU A 264 10.73 -19.21 -15.87
C LEU A 264 10.24 -18.06 -16.73
N ALA A 265 8.95 -17.81 -16.72
CA ALA A 265 8.33 -16.73 -17.49
C ALA A 265 7.38 -15.91 -16.59
N LYS A 266 7.47 -14.60 -16.70
CA LYS A 266 6.45 -13.68 -16.16
C LYS A 266 5.29 -13.65 -17.14
N VAL A 267 4.13 -14.14 -16.71
CA VAL A 267 2.92 -14.28 -17.54
C VAL A 267 2.12 -12.98 -17.54
N PHE A 268 1.99 -12.37 -16.35
CA PHE A 268 1.26 -11.12 -16.16
C PHE A 268 1.85 -10.30 -15.02
N SER A 269 1.76 -8.99 -15.11
CA SER A 269 2.13 -8.06 -14.05
C SER A 269 1.23 -6.82 -14.11
N PHE A 270 0.81 -6.32 -12.97
CA PHE A 270 0.20 -4.99 -12.87
C PHE A 270 1.25 -3.87 -12.98
N ARG A 271 2.53 -4.19 -12.79
CA ARG A 271 3.63 -3.23 -12.86
C ARG A 271 4.10 -3.06 -14.30
N GLY A 272 4.22 -1.82 -14.75
CA GLY A 272 4.85 -1.50 -16.03
C GLY A 272 6.37 -1.59 -15.97
N TYR A 273 7.01 -1.48 -17.12
CA TYR A 273 8.47 -1.55 -17.22
C TYR A 273 9.20 -0.37 -16.57
N GLU A 274 8.52 0.75 -16.37
CA GLU A 274 9.13 1.98 -15.85
C GLU A 274 8.87 2.22 -14.34
N GLY A 275 7.93 1.48 -13.73
CA GLY A 275 7.66 1.51 -12.29
C GLY A 275 7.28 2.89 -11.72
N VAL A 276 6.80 3.81 -12.56
CA VAL A 276 6.59 5.22 -12.24
C VAL A 276 5.13 5.56 -11.94
N ASP A 277 4.21 4.66 -12.28
CA ASP A 277 2.78 4.88 -12.10
C ASP A 277 2.32 4.39 -10.73
N ASP A 278 1.63 5.25 -9.97
CA ASP A 278 1.11 4.90 -8.65
C ASP A 278 0.14 3.71 -8.69
N ARG A 279 -0.54 3.47 -9.83
CA ARG A 279 -1.42 2.32 -10.04
C ARG A 279 -0.65 1.01 -10.14
N GLU A 280 0.56 1.04 -10.70
CA GLU A 280 1.44 -0.12 -10.85
C GLU A 280 2.01 -0.57 -9.49
N ASN A 281 2.17 0.38 -8.58
CA ASN A 281 2.70 0.14 -7.23
C ASN A 281 1.59 -0.03 -6.17
N TYR A 282 0.32 -0.09 -6.60
CA TYR A 282 -0.79 -0.32 -5.68
C TYR A 282 -0.74 -1.76 -5.16
N GLY A 283 -0.57 -1.92 -3.84
CA GLY A 283 -0.29 -3.21 -3.21
C GLY A 283 -1.50 -4.15 -3.08
N GLU A 284 -2.72 -3.66 -3.36
CA GLU A 284 -3.96 -4.43 -3.17
C GLU A 284 -4.47 -5.05 -4.49
N HIS A 285 -3.59 -5.20 -5.49
CA HIS A 285 -3.89 -6.03 -6.65
C HIS A 285 -3.86 -7.50 -6.26
N ASP A 286 -4.88 -8.23 -6.66
CA ASP A 286 -4.97 -9.68 -6.44
C ASP A 286 -5.05 -10.42 -7.79
N ILE A 287 -4.43 -11.58 -7.84
CA ILE A 287 -4.46 -12.48 -8.99
C ILE A 287 -4.81 -13.87 -8.47
N LYS A 288 -5.87 -14.43 -9.03
CA LYS A 288 -6.29 -15.79 -8.71
C LYS A 288 -6.13 -16.71 -9.90
N ILE A 289 -5.38 -17.80 -9.71
CA ILE A 289 -5.21 -18.83 -10.73
C ILE A 289 -6.45 -19.71 -10.73
N VAL A 290 -7.12 -19.81 -11.87
CA VAL A 290 -8.35 -20.62 -12.03
C VAL A 290 -8.03 -22.02 -12.50
N ASN A 291 -7.14 -22.15 -13.52
CA ASN A 291 -6.80 -23.45 -14.10
C ASN A 291 -5.48 -23.40 -14.84
N ILE A 292 -4.81 -24.55 -14.97
CA ILE A 292 -3.66 -24.78 -15.84
C ILE A 292 -3.90 -26.05 -16.64
N ASP A 293 -3.81 -25.99 -17.96
CA ASP A 293 -3.88 -27.17 -18.81
C ASP A 293 -2.52 -27.89 -18.94
N GLU A 294 -2.50 -29.08 -19.56
CA GLU A 294 -1.26 -29.84 -19.78
C GLU A 294 -0.27 -29.14 -20.72
N ALA A 295 -0.73 -28.24 -21.57
CA ALA A 295 0.12 -27.46 -22.45
C ALA A 295 0.75 -26.26 -21.75
N GLY A 296 0.32 -25.94 -20.52
CA GLY A 296 0.76 -24.80 -19.73
C GLY A 296 -0.02 -23.52 -20.02
N SER A 297 -1.21 -23.60 -20.63
CA SER A 297 -2.12 -22.46 -20.76
C SER A 297 -2.77 -22.18 -19.40
N ILE A 298 -2.88 -20.91 -19.04
CA ILE A 298 -3.30 -20.47 -17.70
C ILE A 298 -4.56 -19.63 -17.82
N ASP A 299 -5.60 -20.01 -17.09
CA ASP A 299 -6.79 -19.20 -16.86
C ASP A 299 -6.64 -18.53 -15.50
N TYR A 300 -6.76 -17.19 -15.44
CA TYR A 300 -6.67 -16.41 -14.21
C TYR A 300 -7.61 -15.19 -14.22
N ILE A 301 -7.90 -14.67 -13.05
CA ILE A 301 -8.71 -13.48 -12.83
C ILE A 301 -8.01 -12.52 -11.87
#